data_752f02eb70250848905442e0a5526b57
#
_entry.id   752f02eb70250848905442e0a5526b57
#
_cell.length_a   1.000
_cell.length_b   1.000
_cell.length_c   1.000
_cell.angle_alpha   90.00
_cell.angle_beta   90.00
_cell.angle_gamma   90.00
#
_symmetry.space_group_name_H-M   'P 1'
#
loop_
_entity.id
_entity.type
_entity.pdbx_description
1 polymer ?
#
loop_
_entity_poly.entity_id
_entity_poly.type
_entity_poly.pdbx_seq_one_letter_code
_entity_poly.pdbx_strand_id
1 'polypeptide(L)'
;MGFTDLAAPLLLVALMLGYLLGSIPFGLLLTKAAGLGDIRDIGSGNIGATNALRTGNRWVAIGTLIGDAGKGAVAVLLSGLLAAHTSADQTWMLSLAALGAFLGHLYPVWLGFKGGKGISTLIGILLALYWPVGLLFCATWAIVALVSRYSSLSALVATLLMPVYLAWLDRWELVGLSVLLAALVYIAHRGNIGRLLSGTEPRIGQKKAEDTAEG
;
A
#
# COMPACT_ATOMS: atom_id res chain seq x y z
N MET A 1 -25.42 27.77 11.74
CA MET A 1 -24.57 26.87 11.00
C MET A 1 -25.26 25.52 10.89
N GLY A 2 -25.71 25.15 9.69
CA GLY A 2 -26.43 23.90 9.48
C GLY A 2 -25.50 22.69 9.58
N PHE A 3 -26.05 21.51 9.90
CA PHE A 3 -25.26 20.25 9.99
C PHE A 3 -24.48 19.91 8.70
N THR A 4 -24.89 20.46 7.56
CA THR A 4 -24.20 20.32 6.26
C THR A 4 -22.88 21.10 6.18
N ASP A 5 -22.72 22.17 6.95
CA ASP A 5 -21.55 23.05 6.89
C ASP A 5 -20.29 22.44 7.53
N LEU A 6 -20.45 21.43 8.41
CA LEU A 6 -19.36 20.76 9.09
C LEU A 6 -18.89 19.48 8.35
N ALA A 7 -19.69 18.92 7.47
CA ALA A 7 -19.36 17.66 6.79
C ALA A 7 -18.14 17.81 5.85
N ALA A 8 -18.11 18.83 5.02
CA ALA A 8 -17.00 19.05 4.07
C ALA A 8 -15.63 19.27 4.75
N PRO A 9 -15.50 20.09 5.82
CA PRO A 9 -14.25 20.19 6.57
C PRO A 9 -13.80 18.86 7.18
N LEU A 10 -14.71 18.04 7.71
CA LEU A 10 -14.36 16.75 8.31
C LEU A 10 -13.85 15.75 7.27
N LEU A 11 -14.45 15.72 6.09
CA LEU A 11 -14.00 14.91 4.97
C LEU A 11 -12.58 15.30 4.53
N LEU A 12 -12.29 16.61 4.49
CA LEU A 12 -10.94 17.09 4.20
C LEU A 12 -9.94 16.70 5.30
N VAL A 13 -10.34 16.80 6.56
CA VAL A 13 -9.51 16.34 7.70
C VAL A 13 -9.20 14.86 7.58
N ALA A 14 -10.17 14.00 7.24
CA ALA A 14 -9.94 12.57 7.04
C ALA A 14 -8.93 12.31 5.92
N LEU A 15 -9.05 12.99 4.77
CA LEU A 15 -8.11 12.88 3.66
C LEU A 15 -6.69 13.32 4.06
N MET A 16 -6.57 14.48 4.72
CA MET A 16 -5.27 15.04 5.11
C MET A 16 -4.60 14.22 6.21
N LEU A 17 -5.35 13.77 7.22
CA LEU A 17 -4.84 12.87 8.25
C LEU A 17 -4.34 11.57 7.64
N GLY A 18 -5.14 10.98 6.76
CA GLY A 18 -4.74 9.81 6.00
C GLY A 18 -3.44 10.05 5.23
N TYR A 19 -3.35 11.14 4.48
CA TYR A 19 -2.16 11.48 3.70
C TYR A 19 -0.90 11.64 4.56
N LEU A 20 -0.99 12.33 5.69
CA LEU A 20 0.15 12.52 6.59
C LEU A 20 0.62 11.21 7.20
N LEU A 21 -0.30 10.38 7.69
CA LEU A 21 0.02 9.04 8.20
C LEU A 21 0.60 8.15 7.09
N GLY A 22 -0.01 8.13 5.92
CA GLY A 22 0.45 7.39 4.75
C GLY A 22 1.85 7.81 4.29
N SER A 23 2.22 9.08 4.47
CA SER A 23 3.50 9.63 4.06
C SER A 23 4.68 9.17 4.93
N ILE A 24 4.46 8.49 6.06
CA ILE A 24 5.53 7.96 6.91
C ILE A 24 6.27 6.84 6.14
N PRO A 25 7.57 6.99 5.82
CA PRO A 25 8.29 6.03 4.98
C PRO A 25 8.97 4.95 5.82
N PHE A 26 8.20 3.99 6.37
CA PHE A 26 8.72 2.98 7.31
C PHE A 26 9.91 2.20 6.75
N GLY A 27 9.90 1.81 5.47
CA GLY A 27 11.03 1.09 4.89
C GLY A 27 12.34 1.87 4.95
N LEU A 28 12.31 3.17 4.63
CA LEU A 28 13.49 4.02 4.72
C LEU A 28 13.93 4.25 6.17
N LEU A 29 12.97 4.49 7.07
CA LEU A 29 13.27 4.72 8.49
C LEU A 29 13.90 3.49 9.13
N LEU A 30 13.32 2.31 8.89
CA LEU A 30 13.81 1.04 9.48
C LEU A 30 15.16 0.60 8.90
N THR A 31 15.41 0.76 7.60
CA THR A 31 16.72 0.45 7.02
C THR A 31 17.80 1.36 7.55
N LYS A 32 17.54 2.65 7.67
CA LYS A 32 18.49 3.60 8.28
C LYS A 32 18.74 3.30 9.76
N ALA A 33 17.69 3.04 10.54
CA ALA A 33 17.81 2.70 11.96
C ALA A 33 18.59 1.39 12.18
N ALA A 34 18.51 0.45 11.24
CA ALA A 34 19.25 -0.81 11.28
C ALA A 34 20.70 -0.69 10.74
N GLY A 35 21.18 0.50 10.38
CA GLY A 35 22.52 0.70 9.82
C GLY A 35 22.74 0.14 8.41
N LEU A 36 21.65 -0.15 7.67
CA LEU A 36 21.70 -0.77 6.33
C LEU A 36 21.73 0.28 5.19
N GLY A 37 21.89 1.56 5.51
CA GLY A 37 21.95 2.63 4.53
C GLY A 37 20.60 3.05 3.97
N ASP A 38 20.59 3.60 2.77
CA ASP A 38 19.38 4.05 2.10
C ASP A 38 18.80 2.95 1.20
N ILE A 39 17.59 2.51 1.52
CA ILE A 39 16.89 1.45 0.77
C ILE A 39 16.70 1.78 -0.71
N ARG A 40 16.73 3.06 -1.08
CA ARG A 40 16.58 3.53 -2.46
C ARG A 40 17.79 3.23 -3.33
N ASP A 41 18.95 3.00 -2.73
CA ASP A 41 20.19 2.63 -3.39
C ASP A 41 20.28 1.11 -3.61
N ILE A 42 19.31 0.33 -3.09
CA ILE A 42 19.31 -1.12 -3.10
C ILE A 42 18.24 -1.66 -4.07
N GLY A 43 18.60 -2.66 -4.84
CA GLY A 43 17.68 -3.48 -5.64
C GLY A 43 16.83 -2.67 -6.62
N SER A 44 15.52 -2.54 -6.35
CA SER A 44 14.59 -1.81 -7.22
C SER A 44 14.48 -0.32 -6.92
N GLY A 45 15.20 0.19 -5.92
CA GLY A 45 15.08 1.57 -5.45
C GLY A 45 13.75 1.91 -4.75
N ASN A 46 12.89 0.91 -4.52
CA ASN A 46 11.59 1.10 -3.88
C ASN A 46 11.72 1.03 -2.35
N ILE A 47 10.92 1.85 -1.62
CA ILE A 47 10.93 1.90 -0.16
C ILE A 47 10.12 0.78 0.53
N GLY A 48 9.48 -0.14 -0.23
CA GLY A 48 8.58 -1.17 0.31
C GLY A 48 9.28 -2.44 0.80
N ALA A 49 8.52 -3.29 1.52
CA ALA A 49 8.98 -4.50 2.19
C ALA A 49 9.72 -5.50 1.28
N THR A 50 9.28 -5.70 0.04
CA THR A 50 9.95 -6.59 -0.92
C THR A 50 11.36 -6.11 -1.26
N ASN A 51 11.60 -4.79 -1.31
CA ASN A 51 12.93 -4.25 -1.50
C ASN A 51 13.74 -4.30 -0.20
N ALA A 52 13.10 -4.07 0.95
CA ALA A 52 13.74 -4.22 2.25
C ALA A 52 14.27 -5.65 2.48
N LEU A 53 13.59 -6.67 1.97
CA LEU A 53 14.06 -8.06 2.04
C LEU A 53 15.41 -8.27 1.31
N ARG A 54 15.71 -7.46 0.29
CA ARG A 54 16.99 -7.53 -0.45
C ARG A 54 18.19 -7.01 0.34
N THR A 55 17.98 -6.31 1.45
CA THR A 55 19.05 -5.96 2.39
C THR A 55 19.62 -7.18 3.14
N GLY A 56 18.98 -8.35 3.01
CA GLY A 56 19.30 -9.56 3.78
C GLY A 56 18.70 -9.58 5.19
N ASN A 57 18.14 -8.48 5.67
CA ASN A 57 17.53 -8.39 7.00
C ASN A 57 16.02 -8.60 6.94
N ARG A 58 15.59 -9.84 7.28
CA ARG A 58 14.17 -10.20 7.29
C ARG A 58 13.32 -9.38 8.28
N TRP A 59 13.91 -8.96 9.40
CA TRP A 59 13.17 -8.22 10.42
C TRP A 59 12.86 -6.79 9.97
N VAL A 60 13.77 -6.17 9.24
CA VAL A 60 13.52 -4.87 8.59
C VAL A 60 12.43 -5.00 7.54
N ALA A 61 12.42 -6.07 6.74
CA ALA A 61 11.36 -6.31 5.75
C ALA A 61 9.98 -6.52 6.42
N ILE A 62 9.92 -7.34 7.49
CA ILE A 62 8.69 -7.56 8.27
C ILE A 62 8.22 -6.26 8.93
N GLY A 63 9.12 -5.52 9.56
CA GLY A 63 8.81 -4.22 10.17
C GLY A 63 8.30 -3.21 9.15
N THR A 64 8.88 -3.18 7.95
CA THR A 64 8.40 -2.36 6.83
C THR A 64 7.00 -2.76 6.40
N LEU A 65 6.72 -4.07 6.26
CA LEU A 65 5.39 -4.56 5.91
C LEU A 65 4.35 -4.16 6.96
N ILE A 66 4.66 -4.41 8.25
CA ILE A 66 3.76 -4.08 9.37
C ILE A 66 3.56 -2.56 9.49
N GLY A 67 4.62 -1.76 9.40
CA GLY A 67 4.53 -0.31 9.49
C GLY A 67 3.73 0.29 8.33
N ASP A 68 3.99 -0.14 7.10
CA ASP A 68 3.27 0.36 5.92
C ASP A 68 1.80 -0.11 5.90
N ALA A 69 1.49 -1.33 6.35
CA ALA A 69 0.10 -1.78 6.52
C ALA A 69 -0.57 -1.05 7.69
N GLY A 70 0.13 -0.96 8.81
CA GLY A 70 -0.35 -0.30 10.02
C GLY A 70 -0.75 1.15 9.79
N LYS A 71 0.05 1.94 9.07
CA LYS A 71 -0.30 3.35 8.78
C LYS A 71 -1.59 3.49 7.98
N GLY A 72 -1.85 2.57 7.04
CA GLY A 72 -3.10 2.53 6.27
C GLY A 72 -4.29 2.15 7.13
N ALA A 73 -4.14 1.10 7.96
CA ALA A 73 -5.18 0.66 8.88
C ALA A 73 -5.50 1.73 9.93
N VAL A 74 -4.49 2.34 10.55
CA VAL A 74 -4.66 3.39 11.56
C VAL A 74 -5.38 4.61 10.98
N ALA A 75 -5.06 5.02 9.76
CA ALA A 75 -5.73 6.13 9.10
C ALA A 75 -7.24 5.89 8.97
N VAL A 76 -7.62 4.69 8.52
CA VAL A 76 -9.03 4.29 8.37
C VAL A 76 -9.73 4.21 9.75
N LEU A 77 -9.11 3.54 10.73
CA LEU A 77 -9.70 3.36 12.06
C LEU A 77 -9.89 4.69 12.81
N LEU A 78 -8.89 5.58 12.77
CA LEU A 78 -9.02 6.92 13.38
C LEU A 78 -10.12 7.74 12.70
N SER A 79 -10.25 7.65 11.37
CA SER A 79 -11.32 8.31 10.65
C SER A 79 -12.71 7.74 11.02
N GLY A 80 -12.80 6.41 11.23
CA GLY A 80 -14.02 5.77 11.71
C GLY A 80 -14.42 6.22 13.12
N LEU A 81 -13.45 6.34 14.02
CA LEU A 81 -13.68 6.88 15.37
C LEU A 81 -14.16 8.33 15.30
N LEU A 82 -13.55 9.16 14.45
CA LEU A 82 -13.99 10.54 14.25
C LEU A 82 -15.41 10.60 13.67
N ALA A 83 -15.74 9.77 12.68
CA ALA A 83 -17.07 9.70 12.09
C ALA A 83 -18.15 9.32 13.11
N ALA A 84 -17.86 8.40 14.03
CA ALA A 84 -18.80 7.97 15.07
C ALA A 84 -19.21 9.09 16.04
N HIS A 85 -18.42 10.16 16.14
CA HIS A 85 -18.68 11.31 17.01
C HIS A 85 -19.12 12.56 16.23
N THR A 86 -19.44 12.42 14.95
CA THR A 86 -19.83 13.53 14.07
C THR A 86 -21.06 13.17 13.25
N SER A 87 -21.63 14.15 12.56
CA SER A 87 -22.71 13.94 11.60
C SER A 87 -22.21 13.62 10.17
N ALA A 88 -20.90 13.45 9.99
CA ALA A 88 -20.33 13.14 8.68
C ALA A 88 -20.65 11.70 8.28
N ASP A 89 -20.87 11.47 6.99
CA ASP A 89 -21.09 10.13 6.45
C ASP A 89 -19.84 9.26 6.66
N GLN A 90 -20.02 8.17 7.39
CA GLN A 90 -18.93 7.26 7.77
C GLN A 90 -18.22 6.67 6.55
N THR A 91 -18.98 6.27 5.53
CA THR A 91 -18.40 5.65 4.32
C THR A 91 -17.47 6.60 3.60
N TRP A 92 -17.86 7.87 3.45
CA TRP A 92 -17.01 8.89 2.84
C TRP A 92 -15.79 9.22 3.70
N MET A 93 -15.95 9.32 5.01
CA MET A 93 -14.83 9.55 5.94
C MET A 93 -13.78 8.47 5.84
N LEU A 94 -14.18 7.19 5.90
CA LEU A 94 -13.29 6.04 5.77
C LEU A 94 -12.62 6.00 4.39
N SER A 95 -13.38 6.25 3.32
CA SER A 95 -12.90 6.21 1.95
C SER A 95 -11.86 7.29 1.68
N LEU A 96 -12.06 8.51 2.17
CA LEU A 96 -11.11 9.60 1.99
C LEU A 96 -9.85 9.42 2.84
N ALA A 97 -9.96 8.89 4.06
CA ALA A 97 -8.79 8.53 4.85
C ALA A 97 -7.96 7.43 4.18
N ALA A 98 -8.61 6.41 3.62
CA ALA A 98 -7.98 5.34 2.86
C ALA A 98 -7.25 5.88 1.62
N LEU A 99 -7.93 6.72 0.82
CA LEU A 99 -7.33 7.38 -0.33
C LEU A 99 -6.15 8.26 0.07
N GLY A 100 -6.30 9.07 1.13
CA GLY A 100 -5.22 9.89 1.67
C GLY A 100 -4.01 9.05 2.06
N ALA A 101 -4.21 7.98 2.84
CA ALA A 101 -3.12 7.11 3.28
C ALA A 101 -2.41 6.43 2.09
N PHE A 102 -3.15 6.03 1.09
CA PHE A 102 -2.60 5.44 -0.12
C PHE A 102 -1.78 6.46 -0.94
N LEU A 103 -2.33 7.65 -1.18
CA LEU A 103 -1.62 8.75 -1.86
C LEU A 103 -0.38 9.19 -1.08
N GLY A 104 -0.45 9.28 0.25
CA GLY A 104 0.69 9.59 1.10
C GLY A 104 1.83 8.58 0.96
N HIS A 105 1.51 7.28 0.82
CA HIS A 105 2.53 6.27 0.56
C HIS A 105 3.14 6.37 -0.85
N LEU A 106 2.34 6.67 -1.87
CA LEU A 106 2.84 6.83 -3.25
C LEU A 106 3.65 8.11 -3.43
N TYR A 107 3.20 9.19 -2.81
CA TYR A 107 3.72 10.54 -3.01
C TYR A 107 4.02 11.23 -1.67
N PRO A 108 4.91 10.66 -0.83
CA PRO A 108 5.21 11.22 0.49
C PRO A 108 5.92 12.56 0.37
N VAL A 109 5.37 13.58 1.03
CA VAL A 109 5.92 14.95 1.03
C VAL A 109 7.37 14.99 1.50
N TRP A 110 7.73 14.17 2.50
CA TRP A 110 9.07 14.09 3.08
C TRP A 110 10.14 13.56 2.11
N LEU A 111 9.73 12.87 1.05
CA LEU A 111 10.62 12.26 0.05
C LEU A 111 10.52 12.94 -1.31
N GLY A 112 10.07 14.20 -1.37
CA GLY A 112 9.88 14.93 -2.62
C GLY A 112 8.90 14.21 -3.56
N PHE A 113 7.82 13.64 -2.99
CA PHE A 113 6.76 12.92 -3.70
C PHE A 113 7.22 11.65 -4.43
N LYS A 114 8.34 11.05 -4.03
CA LYS A 114 8.88 9.80 -4.58
C LYS A 114 8.76 8.67 -3.56
N GLY A 115 7.62 8.01 -3.52
CA GLY A 115 7.29 6.97 -2.55
C GLY A 115 7.37 5.55 -3.08
N GLY A 116 6.56 4.67 -2.46
CA GLY A 116 6.45 3.26 -2.79
C GLY A 116 5.35 2.93 -3.80
N LYS A 117 4.89 1.67 -3.79
CA LYS A 117 3.84 1.17 -4.70
C LYS A 117 2.51 0.89 -4.00
N GLY A 118 2.45 1.08 -2.70
CA GLY A 118 1.24 1.08 -1.91
C GLY A 118 0.68 -0.28 -1.49
N ILE A 119 1.26 -1.42 -1.89
CA ILE A 119 0.64 -2.74 -1.65
C ILE A 119 0.48 -3.05 -0.16
N SER A 120 1.50 -2.86 0.66
CA SER A 120 1.40 -3.08 2.12
C SER A 120 0.37 -2.14 2.74
N THR A 121 0.37 -0.87 2.34
CA THR A 121 -0.62 0.12 2.81
C THR A 121 -2.04 -0.24 2.38
N LEU A 122 -2.22 -0.73 1.14
CA LEU A 122 -3.49 -1.21 0.64
C LEU A 122 -4.01 -2.41 1.45
N ILE A 123 -3.13 -3.36 1.80
CA ILE A 123 -3.50 -4.48 2.69
C ILE A 123 -4.05 -3.95 4.02
N GLY A 124 -3.36 -3.02 4.66
CA GLY A 124 -3.82 -2.43 5.91
C GLY A 124 -5.16 -1.69 5.77
N ILE A 125 -5.31 -0.92 4.71
CA ILE A 125 -6.58 -0.24 4.36
C ILE A 125 -7.71 -1.24 4.20
N LEU A 126 -7.53 -2.31 3.43
CA LEU A 126 -8.56 -3.32 3.19
C LEU A 126 -8.95 -4.08 4.47
N LEU A 127 -7.97 -4.44 5.28
CA LEU A 127 -8.22 -5.10 6.56
C LEU A 127 -9.04 -4.21 7.52
N ALA A 128 -8.81 -2.90 7.49
CA ALA A 128 -9.54 -1.95 8.33
C ALA A 128 -10.93 -1.60 7.76
N LEU A 129 -11.07 -1.46 6.44
CA LEU A 129 -12.36 -1.19 5.79
C LEU A 129 -13.29 -2.40 5.83
N TYR A 130 -12.78 -3.56 5.39
CA TYR A 130 -13.52 -4.82 5.37
C TYR A 130 -12.55 -6.00 5.33
N TRP A 131 -12.22 -6.54 6.50
CA TRP A 131 -11.18 -7.56 6.67
C TRP A 131 -11.32 -8.81 5.77
N PRO A 132 -12.54 -9.29 5.39
CA PRO A 132 -12.63 -10.47 4.51
C PRO A 132 -11.97 -10.22 3.15
N VAL A 133 -12.17 -9.01 2.57
CA VAL A 133 -11.51 -8.64 1.30
C VAL A 133 -10.01 -8.48 1.49
N GLY A 134 -9.55 -7.94 2.63
CA GLY A 134 -8.13 -7.89 2.97
C GLY A 134 -7.49 -9.27 3.00
N LEU A 135 -8.17 -10.28 3.58
CA LEU A 135 -7.69 -11.66 3.58
C LEU A 135 -7.71 -12.31 2.19
N LEU A 136 -8.77 -12.09 1.39
CA LEU A 136 -8.84 -12.57 0.01
C LEU A 136 -7.72 -11.95 -0.86
N PHE A 137 -7.44 -10.66 -0.66
CA PHE A 137 -6.32 -9.98 -1.32
C PHE A 137 -4.98 -10.64 -0.95
N CYS A 138 -4.72 -10.86 0.34
CA CYS A 138 -3.50 -11.53 0.81
C CYS A 138 -3.38 -12.96 0.28
N ALA A 139 -4.47 -13.73 0.30
CA ALA A 139 -4.50 -15.10 -0.21
C ALA A 139 -4.19 -15.13 -1.71
N THR A 140 -4.84 -14.26 -2.50
CA THR A 140 -4.58 -14.14 -3.94
C THR A 140 -3.12 -13.77 -4.20
N TRP A 141 -2.61 -12.77 -3.47
CA TRP A 141 -1.21 -12.37 -3.59
C TRP A 141 -0.26 -13.53 -3.31
N ALA A 142 -0.51 -14.28 -2.22
CA ALA A 142 0.32 -15.42 -1.83
C ALA A 142 0.28 -16.57 -2.86
N ILE A 143 -0.91 -16.93 -3.35
CA ILE A 143 -1.08 -17.99 -4.36
C ILE A 143 -0.32 -17.62 -5.64
N VAL A 144 -0.52 -16.39 -6.15
CA VAL A 144 0.17 -15.95 -7.38
C VAL A 144 1.68 -15.85 -7.15
N ALA A 145 2.13 -15.41 -5.95
CA ALA A 145 3.55 -15.36 -5.62
C ALA A 145 4.20 -16.74 -5.56
N LEU A 146 3.52 -17.73 -4.99
CA LEU A 146 4.00 -19.11 -4.94
C LEU A 146 4.14 -19.74 -6.32
N VAL A 147 3.14 -19.52 -7.19
CA VAL A 147 3.11 -20.12 -8.54
C VAL A 147 4.06 -19.39 -9.50
N SER A 148 4.03 -18.05 -9.53
CA SER A 148 4.76 -17.27 -10.53
C SER A 148 6.15 -16.84 -10.07
N ARG A 149 6.35 -16.69 -8.76
CA ARG A 149 7.51 -16.08 -8.11
C ARG A 149 7.73 -14.60 -8.44
N TYR A 150 6.71 -13.89 -8.98
CA TYR A 150 6.76 -12.47 -9.24
C TYR A 150 5.89 -11.69 -8.25
N SER A 151 6.51 -10.93 -7.32
CA SER A 151 5.80 -10.09 -6.35
C SER A 151 4.93 -9.02 -7.03
N SER A 152 5.41 -8.45 -8.15
CA SER A 152 4.66 -7.44 -8.91
C SER A 152 3.43 -8.02 -9.60
N LEU A 153 3.53 -9.22 -10.21
CA LEU A 153 2.38 -9.90 -10.81
C LEU A 153 1.34 -10.23 -9.75
N SER A 154 1.77 -10.72 -8.60
CA SER A 154 0.90 -11.03 -7.47
C SER A 154 0.11 -9.80 -7.01
N ALA A 155 0.81 -8.66 -6.90
CA ALA A 155 0.19 -7.39 -6.54
C ALA A 155 -0.85 -6.94 -7.57
N LEU A 156 -0.53 -7.02 -8.86
CA LEU A 156 -1.44 -6.64 -9.95
C LEU A 156 -2.69 -7.53 -10.00
N VAL A 157 -2.53 -8.85 -9.89
CA VAL A 157 -3.66 -9.79 -9.90
C VAL A 157 -4.55 -9.59 -8.67
N ALA A 158 -3.98 -9.51 -7.48
CA ALA A 158 -4.76 -9.29 -6.26
C ALA A 158 -5.51 -7.95 -6.31
N THR A 159 -4.87 -6.90 -6.84
CA THR A 159 -5.49 -5.58 -6.99
C THR A 159 -6.62 -5.59 -8.02
N LEU A 160 -6.47 -6.32 -9.14
CA LEU A 160 -7.51 -6.45 -10.16
C LEU A 160 -8.76 -7.16 -9.63
N LEU A 161 -8.58 -8.19 -8.78
CA LEU A 161 -9.67 -8.95 -8.20
C LEU A 161 -10.35 -8.26 -7.01
N MET A 162 -9.71 -7.26 -6.40
CA MET A 162 -10.23 -6.55 -5.22
C MET A 162 -11.66 -5.97 -5.43
N PRO A 163 -11.98 -5.22 -6.50
CA PRO A 163 -13.34 -4.73 -6.72
C PRO A 163 -14.34 -5.87 -6.97
N VAL A 164 -13.90 -6.98 -7.58
CA VAL A 164 -14.74 -8.17 -7.79
C VAL A 164 -15.10 -8.81 -6.46
N TYR A 165 -14.14 -8.94 -5.53
CA TYR A 165 -14.38 -9.46 -4.17
C TYR A 165 -15.35 -8.58 -3.38
N LEU A 166 -15.22 -7.25 -3.48
CA LEU A 166 -16.13 -6.32 -2.82
C LEU A 166 -17.56 -6.45 -3.36
N ALA A 167 -17.72 -6.50 -4.69
CA ALA A 167 -19.02 -6.69 -5.31
C ALA A 167 -19.64 -8.06 -4.96
N TRP A 168 -18.84 -9.13 -4.94
CA TRP A 168 -19.29 -10.49 -4.57
C TRP A 168 -19.74 -10.57 -3.10
N LEU A 169 -19.12 -9.80 -2.22
CA LEU A 169 -19.45 -9.75 -0.79
C LEU A 169 -20.45 -8.63 -0.46
N ASP A 170 -21.14 -8.11 -1.47
CA ASP A 170 -22.20 -7.08 -1.36
C ASP A 170 -21.73 -5.78 -0.68
N ARG A 171 -20.50 -5.35 -0.98
CA ARG A 171 -19.90 -4.11 -0.46
C ARG A 171 -19.75 -3.06 -1.56
N TRP A 172 -20.87 -2.78 -2.24
CA TRP A 172 -20.92 -1.90 -3.39
C TRP A 172 -20.44 -0.48 -3.10
N GLU A 173 -20.63 0.00 -1.87
CA GLU A 173 -20.18 1.32 -1.40
C GLU A 173 -18.66 1.51 -1.48
N LEU A 174 -17.88 0.41 -1.43
CA LEU A 174 -16.41 0.44 -1.50
C LEU A 174 -15.87 0.15 -2.91
N VAL A 175 -16.69 -0.29 -3.84
CA VAL A 175 -16.24 -0.67 -5.20
C VAL A 175 -15.63 0.52 -5.92
N GLY A 176 -16.25 1.70 -5.87
CA GLY A 176 -15.71 2.91 -6.50
C GLY A 176 -14.32 3.29 -6.00
N LEU A 177 -14.12 3.29 -4.66
CA LEU A 177 -12.81 3.50 -4.06
C LEU A 177 -11.80 2.44 -4.53
N SER A 178 -12.19 1.18 -4.54
CA SER A 178 -11.29 0.07 -4.90
C SER A 178 -10.82 0.17 -6.36
N VAL A 179 -11.69 0.55 -7.28
CA VAL A 179 -11.32 0.80 -8.69
C VAL A 179 -10.32 1.95 -8.80
N LEU A 180 -10.54 3.04 -8.06
CA LEU A 180 -9.60 4.16 -8.04
C LEU A 180 -8.22 3.75 -7.49
N LEU A 181 -8.19 3.03 -6.35
CA LEU A 181 -6.95 2.51 -5.77
C LEU A 181 -6.25 1.52 -6.70
N ALA A 182 -7.02 0.67 -7.40
CA ALA A 182 -6.48 -0.24 -8.42
C ALA A 182 -5.80 0.52 -9.56
N ALA A 183 -6.44 1.55 -10.10
CA ALA A 183 -5.84 2.39 -11.14
C ALA A 183 -4.51 3.00 -10.67
N LEU A 184 -4.46 3.53 -9.46
CA LEU A 184 -3.23 4.09 -8.87
C LEU A 184 -2.13 3.02 -8.69
N VAL A 185 -2.48 1.80 -8.27
CA VAL A 185 -1.53 0.67 -8.20
C VAL A 185 -0.96 0.35 -9.57
N TYR A 186 -1.81 0.26 -10.61
CA TYR A 186 -1.34 -0.04 -11.97
C TYR A 186 -0.41 1.06 -12.49
N ILE A 187 -0.71 2.33 -12.24
CA ILE A 187 0.17 3.46 -12.59
C ILE A 187 1.51 3.34 -11.84
N ALA A 188 1.49 3.03 -10.54
CA ALA A 188 2.71 2.86 -9.75
C ALA A 188 3.55 1.63 -10.17
N HIS A 189 2.91 0.64 -10.80
CA HIS A 189 3.56 -0.57 -11.30
C HIS A 189 3.92 -0.52 -12.79
N ARG A 190 3.77 0.61 -13.49
CA ARG A 190 4.03 0.71 -14.95
C ARG A 190 5.40 0.15 -15.38
N GLY A 191 6.45 0.41 -14.59
CA GLY A 191 7.79 -0.13 -14.86
C GLY A 191 7.88 -1.65 -14.63
N ASN A 192 7.15 -2.20 -13.64
CA ASN A 192 7.07 -3.64 -13.44
C ASN A 192 6.29 -4.33 -14.57
N ILE A 193 5.19 -3.71 -15.02
CA ILE A 193 4.41 -4.22 -16.15
C ILE A 193 5.30 -4.31 -17.39
N GLY A 194 6.08 -3.27 -17.70
CA GLY A 194 7.03 -3.31 -18.80
C GLY A 194 8.04 -4.46 -18.68
N ARG A 195 8.63 -4.67 -17.48
CA ARG A 195 9.57 -5.79 -17.25
C ARG A 195 8.90 -7.16 -17.26
N LEU A 196 7.65 -7.29 -16.80
CA LEU A 196 6.89 -8.54 -16.91
C LEU A 196 6.66 -8.91 -18.38
N LEU A 197 6.26 -7.95 -19.21
CA LEU A 197 6.04 -8.16 -20.63
C LEU A 197 7.33 -8.49 -21.40
N SER A 198 8.46 -7.91 -21.01
CA SER A 198 9.78 -8.19 -21.61
C SER A 198 10.49 -9.40 -21.00
N GLY A 199 9.91 -10.07 -19.98
CA GLY A 199 10.54 -11.21 -19.31
C GLY A 199 11.73 -10.85 -18.40
N THR A 200 11.93 -9.57 -18.08
CA THR A 200 13.07 -9.07 -17.28
C THR A 200 12.72 -8.71 -15.83
N GLU A 201 11.49 -8.98 -15.40
CA GLU A 201 11.09 -8.74 -14.00
C GLU A 201 11.81 -9.71 -13.06
N PRO A 202 12.46 -9.23 -11.99
CA PRO A 202 13.17 -10.10 -11.06
C PRO A 202 12.22 -10.98 -10.25
N ARG A 203 12.56 -12.26 -10.10
CA ARG A 203 11.82 -13.23 -9.30
C ARG A 203 12.10 -13.07 -7.81
N ILE A 204 11.16 -13.47 -6.97
CA ILE A 204 11.35 -13.54 -5.51
C ILE A 204 12.49 -14.53 -5.23
N GLY A 205 13.46 -14.09 -4.42
CA GLY A 205 14.65 -14.91 -4.04
C GLY A 205 15.75 -14.99 -5.08
N GLN A 206 15.66 -14.28 -6.21
CA GLN A 206 16.73 -14.19 -7.21
C GLN A 206 17.80 -13.20 -6.72
N LYS A 207 19.04 -13.66 -6.56
CA LYS A 207 20.22 -12.79 -6.34
C LYS A 207 20.55 -12.05 -7.63
N LYS A 208 21.05 -10.80 -7.53
CA LYS A 208 21.61 -10.10 -8.68
C LYS A 208 22.86 -10.84 -9.18
N ALA A 209 23.03 -10.91 -10.50
CA ALA A 209 24.16 -11.60 -11.13
C ALA A 209 25.53 -10.90 -10.92
N GLU A 210 25.59 -9.77 -10.23
CA GLU A 210 26.81 -9.00 -9.98
C GLU A 210 27.68 -9.56 -8.83
N ASP A 211 27.14 -10.44 -7.95
CA ASP A 211 27.91 -11.03 -6.83
C ASP A 211 28.74 -12.26 -7.24
N THR A 212 28.75 -12.65 -8.52
CA THR A 212 29.46 -13.85 -9.00
C THR A 212 30.72 -13.57 -9.84
N ALA A 213 31.10 -12.29 -10.00
CA ALA A 213 32.26 -11.91 -10.79
C ALA A 213 33.53 -11.59 -9.97
N GLU A 214 33.47 -11.64 -8.63
CA GLU A 214 34.61 -11.48 -7.73
C GLU A 214 34.65 -12.67 -6.73
N GLY A 215 35.05 -13.82 -7.24
CA GLY A 215 35.32 -15.02 -6.48
C GLY A 215 36.47 -15.80 -7.14
#